data_4b61b2fe54df1e91e8e0ca2b55d02553
#
_entry.id   4b61b2fe54df1e91e8e0ca2b55d02553
#
_cell.length_a   1.000
_cell.length_b   1.000
_cell.length_c   1.000
_cell.angle_alpha   90.00
_cell.angle_beta   90.00
_cell.angle_gamma   90.00
#
_symmetry.space_group_name_H-M   'P 1'
#
loop_
_entity.id
_entity.type
_entity.pdbx_description
1 polymer ?
#
loop_
_entity_poly.entity_id
_entity_poly.type
_entity_poly.pdbx_seq_one_letter_code
_entity_poly.pdbx_strand_id
1 'polypeptide(L)'
;EAQQALAAAQPLIAAVDGHARALHAGVDEAQGRLAAARQNQKRLAAGKAELHPDVVRLMHYLQDEGIAARPVCDLVRVRDPAWQGAIEAYLRGNVEALLVPAADEERAVKLYRALSGGRSVYGVKLALSSAARRSGEDPKPGTVAALLDGDNVEALAFLRRTLGELRCVDSEAELIAARNGLTRDGLLAKGGSIERRRLPAADELKIGASDNRARLRVLREDIEAAERELRELEPALRRADACQRGLAPLADPERLAQALHDAALEHRQVLRRYRDAQQGREAAQNPDLLRASEQLRELAEQLAACRSRRDALLGRVALDEGAETAAQRLLAGLRGQEELVARRAVEAFRDADVDPNRVERLREEMDAKWPALEE
;
A
#
# COMPACT_ATOMS: atom_id res chain seq x y z
N GLU A 1 33.96 -27.43 -17.87
CA GLU A 1 34.12 -25.96 -17.73
C GLU A 1 32.77 -25.25 -17.62
N ALA A 2 31.79 -25.46 -18.54
CA ALA A 2 30.49 -24.79 -18.51
C ALA A 2 29.67 -25.12 -17.24
N GLN A 3 29.63 -26.38 -16.82
CA GLN A 3 28.98 -26.79 -15.58
C GLN A 3 29.63 -26.20 -14.33
N GLN A 4 30.96 -26.06 -14.32
CA GLN A 4 31.66 -25.39 -13.21
C GLN A 4 31.36 -23.89 -13.16
N ALA A 5 31.29 -23.23 -14.32
CA ALA A 5 30.89 -21.80 -14.41
C ALA A 5 29.47 -21.59 -13.94
N LEU A 6 28.53 -22.47 -14.30
CA LEU A 6 27.13 -22.42 -13.85
C LEU A 6 27.01 -22.68 -12.35
N ALA A 7 27.75 -23.64 -11.80
CA ALA A 7 27.80 -23.90 -10.36
C ALA A 7 28.36 -22.69 -9.60
N ALA A 8 29.35 -21.98 -10.16
CA ALA A 8 29.90 -20.77 -9.59
C ALA A 8 28.92 -19.56 -9.69
N ALA A 9 28.03 -19.57 -10.67
CA ALA A 9 27.00 -18.51 -10.82
C ALA A 9 25.82 -18.66 -9.85
N GLN A 10 25.51 -19.86 -9.37
CA GLN A 10 24.35 -20.11 -8.48
C GLN A 10 24.34 -19.23 -7.20
N PRO A 11 25.45 -19.09 -6.44
CA PRO A 11 25.47 -18.23 -5.27
C PRO A 11 25.27 -16.75 -5.62
N LEU A 12 25.71 -16.30 -6.79
CA LEU A 12 25.49 -14.93 -7.27
C LEU A 12 24.02 -14.71 -7.62
N ILE A 13 23.37 -15.67 -8.28
CA ILE A 13 21.93 -15.62 -8.58
C ILE A 13 21.14 -15.54 -7.28
N ALA A 14 21.43 -16.41 -6.31
CA ALA A 14 20.77 -16.39 -5.00
C ALA A 14 20.98 -15.05 -4.25
N ALA A 15 22.18 -14.47 -4.35
CA ALA A 15 22.49 -13.16 -3.76
C ALA A 15 21.68 -12.04 -4.43
N VAL A 16 21.58 -12.03 -5.76
CA VAL A 16 20.75 -11.04 -6.51
C VAL A 16 19.29 -11.19 -6.14
N ASP A 17 18.77 -12.42 -6.05
CA ASP A 17 17.38 -12.69 -5.66
C ASP A 17 17.10 -12.23 -4.21
N GLY A 18 18.05 -12.47 -3.31
CA GLY A 18 17.97 -11.99 -1.94
C GLY A 18 17.94 -10.46 -1.86
N HIS A 19 18.82 -9.81 -2.63
CA HIS A 19 18.91 -8.36 -2.68
C HIS A 19 17.65 -7.72 -3.29
N ALA A 20 17.15 -8.27 -4.39
CA ALA A 20 15.91 -7.79 -5.02
C ALA A 20 14.72 -7.90 -4.07
N ARG A 21 14.57 -9.03 -3.36
CA ARG A 21 13.51 -9.19 -2.33
C ARG A 21 13.63 -8.17 -1.20
N ALA A 22 14.84 -7.88 -0.74
CA ALA A 22 15.08 -6.87 0.28
C ALA A 22 14.71 -5.45 -0.21
N LEU A 23 15.05 -5.13 -1.46
CA LEU A 23 14.68 -3.84 -2.08
C LEU A 23 13.17 -3.72 -2.28
N HIS A 24 12.47 -4.77 -2.72
CA HIS A 24 11.01 -4.79 -2.79
C HIS A 24 10.38 -4.50 -1.43
N ALA A 25 10.82 -5.21 -0.39
CA ALA A 25 10.33 -4.99 0.96
C ALA A 25 10.59 -3.54 1.45
N GLY A 26 11.77 -2.99 1.15
CA GLY A 26 12.10 -1.60 1.48
C GLY A 26 11.23 -0.57 0.75
N VAL A 27 10.96 -0.78 -0.54
CA VAL A 27 10.05 0.10 -1.32
C VAL A 27 8.64 0.01 -0.76
N ASP A 28 8.11 -1.19 -0.50
CA ASP A 28 6.76 -1.38 0.04
C ASP A 28 6.61 -0.71 1.41
N GLU A 29 7.61 -0.82 2.27
CA GLU A 29 7.63 -0.18 3.58
C GLU A 29 7.67 1.35 3.48
N ALA A 30 8.54 1.90 2.63
CA ALA A 30 8.65 3.34 2.42
C ALA A 30 7.37 3.92 1.80
N GLN A 31 6.75 3.22 0.85
CA GLN A 31 5.45 3.60 0.28
C GLN A 31 4.35 3.57 1.32
N GLY A 32 4.34 2.54 2.17
CA GLY A 32 3.38 2.43 3.28
C GLY A 32 3.51 3.58 4.28
N ARG A 33 4.75 3.96 4.66
CA ARG A 33 5.02 5.13 5.53
C ARG A 33 4.59 6.43 4.88
N LEU A 34 4.90 6.63 3.61
CA LEU A 34 4.51 7.83 2.85
C LEU A 34 2.98 7.95 2.77
N ALA A 35 2.28 6.88 2.44
CA ALA A 35 0.82 6.86 2.37
C ALA A 35 0.18 7.19 3.72
N ALA A 36 0.67 6.59 4.81
CA ALA A 36 0.19 6.85 6.16
C ALA A 36 0.43 8.31 6.58
N ALA A 37 1.64 8.84 6.33
CA ALA A 37 1.98 10.23 6.66
C ALA A 37 1.12 11.24 5.86
N ARG A 38 0.91 11.02 4.56
CA ARG A 38 0.03 11.85 3.72
C ARG A 38 -1.42 11.81 4.19
N GLN A 39 -1.92 10.64 4.57
CA GLN A 39 -3.28 10.51 5.10
C GLN A 39 -3.42 11.23 6.44
N ASN A 40 -2.45 11.07 7.35
CA ASN A 40 -2.43 11.78 8.60
C ASN A 40 -2.31 13.29 8.42
N GLN A 41 -1.53 13.75 7.45
CA GLN A 41 -1.47 15.18 7.09
C GLN A 41 -2.84 15.72 6.68
N LYS A 42 -3.58 14.99 5.84
CA LYS A 42 -4.95 15.36 5.45
C LYS A 42 -5.91 15.38 6.67
N ARG A 43 -5.77 14.40 7.57
CA ARG A 43 -6.58 14.33 8.80
C ARG A 43 -6.32 15.52 9.71
N LEU A 44 -5.07 15.83 9.99
CA LEU A 44 -4.70 16.97 10.83
C LEU A 44 -5.12 18.32 10.21
N ALA A 45 -5.01 18.44 8.89
CA ALA A 45 -5.52 19.61 8.17
C ALA A 45 -7.04 19.77 8.28
N ALA A 46 -7.77 18.65 8.43
CA ALA A 46 -9.22 18.63 8.68
C ALA A 46 -9.58 18.75 10.17
N GLY A 47 -8.63 19.08 11.06
CA GLY A 47 -8.85 19.20 12.50
C GLY A 47 -9.06 17.86 13.23
N LYS A 48 -8.70 16.73 12.61
CA LYS A 48 -8.77 15.39 13.21
C LYS A 48 -7.42 14.99 13.74
N ALA A 49 -7.41 14.07 14.71
CA ALA A 49 -6.19 13.54 15.27
C ALA A 49 -5.42 12.66 14.27
N GLU A 50 -4.11 12.58 14.46
CA GLU A 50 -3.25 11.60 13.81
C GLU A 50 -3.58 10.18 14.29
N LEU A 51 -3.52 9.21 13.38
CA LEU A 51 -3.71 7.79 13.67
C LEU A 51 -2.40 7.03 13.56
N HIS A 52 -2.31 5.93 14.31
CA HIS A 52 -1.20 4.99 14.15
C HIS A 52 -1.10 4.51 12.69
N PRO A 53 0.11 4.37 12.12
CA PRO A 53 0.28 3.95 10.72
C PRO A 53 -0.47 2.67 10.36
N ASP A 54 -0.51 1.69 11.27
CA ASP A 54 -1.23 0.44 11.05
C ASP A 54 -2.75 0.62 10.97
N VAL A 55 -3.30 1.56 11.75
CA VAL A 55 -4.73 1.93 11.66
C VAL A 55 -5.03 2.55 10.31
N VAL A 56 -4.17 3.46 9.84
CA VAL A 56 -4.29 4.09 8.52
C VAL A 56 -4.22 3.04 7.42
N ARG A 57 -3.26 2.11 7.49
CA ARG A 57 -3.11 1.02 6.50
C ARG A 57 -4.35 0.12 6.46
N LEU A 58 -4.83 -0.33 7.62
CA LEU A 58 -6.03 -1.17 7.66
C LEU A 58 -7.26 -0.42 7.16
N MET A 59 -7.40 0.84 7.52
CA MET A 59 -8.51 1.69 7.04
C MET A 59 -8.49 1.80 5.51
N HIS A 60 -7.31 1.92 4.90
CA HIS A 60 -7.16 1.97 3.46
C HIS A 60 -7.54 0.64 2.81
N TYR A 61 -7.05 -0.49 3.31
CA TYR A 61 -7.43 -1.81 2.80
C TYR A 61 -8.94 -2.07 2.89
N LEU A 62 -9.58 -1.63 3.98
CA LEU A 62 -11.04 -1.73 4.13
C LEU A 62 -11.76 -0.84 3.11
N GLN A 63 -11.25 0.36 2.87
CA GLN A 63 -11.83 1.30 1.91
C GLN A 63 -11.71 0.79 0.46
N ASP A 64 -10.59 0.16 0.10
CA ASP A 64 -10.37 -0.46 -1.22
C ASP A 64 -11.39 -1.58 -1.49
N GLU A 65 -11.80 -2.29 -0.44
CA GLU A 65 -12.85 -3.31 -0.50
C GLU A 65 -14.28 -2.74 -0.37
N GLY A 66 -14.41 -1.40 -0.36
CA GLY A 66 -15.69 -0.72 -0.24
C GLY A 66 -16.30 -0.77 1.16
N ILE A 67 -15.50 -1.05 2.20
CA ILE A 67 -15.95 -1.09 3.59
C ILE A 67 -15.71 0.27 4.24
N ALA A 68 -16.80 0.96 4.63
CA ALA A 68 -16.74 2.30 5.21
C ALA A 68 -16.42 2.28 6.72
N ALA A 69 -15.22 1.83 7.08
CA ALA A 69 -14.76 1.86 8.47
C ALA A 69 -14.34 3.27 8.90
N ARG A 70 -14.69 3.67 10.12
CA ARG A 70 -14.41 5.00 10.67
C ARG A 70 -13.70 4.90 12.01
N PRO A 71 -12.64 5.71 12.28
CA PRO A 71 -12.00 5.75 13.60
C PRO A 71 -12.97 6.22 14.67
N VAL A 72 -13.00 5.51 15.78
CA VAL A 72 -13.89 5.81 16.90
C VAL A 72 -13.60 7.20 17.50
N CYS A 73 -12.32 7.62 17.55
CA CYS A 73 -11.92 8.94 18.03
C CYS A 73 -12.53 10.12 17.23
N ASP A 74 -12.91 9.88 15.98
CA ASP A 74 -13.56 10.90 15.14
C ASP A 74 -15.07 11.05 15.43
N LEU A 75 -15.66 10.12 16.18
CA LEU A 75 -17.10 9.96 16.38
C LEU A 75 -17.54 10.27 17.81
N VAL A 76 -16.59 10.47 18.71
CA VAL A 76 -16.83 10.64 20.15
C VAL A 76 -16.12 11.89 20.66
N ARG A 77 -16.66 12.50 21.70
CA ARG A 77 -16.09 13.65 22.41
C ARG A 77 -16.02 13.34 23.90
N VAL A 78 -15.13 14.00 24.60
CA VAL A 78 -15.06 14.00 26.07
C VAL A 78 -15.69 15.29 26.55
N ARG A 79 -16.71 15.20 27.44
CA ARG A 79 -17.46 16.37 27.96
C ARG A 79 -16.57 17.24 28.85
N ASP A 80 -15.73 16.63 29.68
CA ASP A 80 -14.79 17.34 30.54
C ASP A 80 -13.36 17.14 30.06
N PRO A 81 -12.75 18.17 29.44
CA PRO A 81 -11.37 18.08 28.92
C PRO A 81 -10.32 17.66 29.98
N ALA A 82 -10.57 17.95 31.26
CA ALA A 82 -9.65 17.58 32.33
C ALA A 82 -9.52 16.05 32.49
N TRP A 83 -10.50 15.29 32.03
CA TRP A 83 -10.49 13.82 32.06
C TRP A 83 -9.95 13.17 30.80
N GLN A 84 -9.78 13.94 29.73
CA GLN A 84 -9.45 13.39 28.42
C GLN A 84 -8.16 12.56 28.45
N GLY A 85 -7.10 13.09 29.03
CA GLY A 85 -5.81 12.37 29.13
C GLY A 85 -5.94 11.05 29.86
N ALA A 86 -6.65 11.01 30.99
CA ALA A 86 -6.86 9.80 31.79
C ALA A 86 -7.74 8.77 31.03
N ILE A 87 -8.79 9.24 30.35
CA ILE A 87 -9.66 8.39 29.51
C ILE A 87 -8.86 7.74 28.40
N GLU A 88 -8.07 8.51 27.66
CA GLU A 88 -7.27 7.99 26.55
C GLU A 88 -6.15 7.06 27.01
N ALA A 89 -5.50 7.40 28.16
CA ALA A 89 -4.52 6.53 28.79
C ALA A 89 -5.09 5.17 29.20
N TYR A 90 -6.36 5.14 29.62
CA TYR A 90 -7.06 3.89 29.94
C TYR A 90 -7.47 3.13 28.69
N LEU A 91 -8.09 3.80 27.73
CA LEU A 91 -8.61 3.20 26.49
C LEU A 91 -7.50 2.68 25.57
N ARG A 92 -6.33 3.31 25.56
CA ARG A 92 -5.20 2.95 24.70
C ARG A 92 -5.63 2.81 23.23
N GLY A 93 -5.22 1.75 22.56
CA GLY A 93 -5.58 1.48 21.15
C GLY A 93 -7.09 1.31 20.87
N ASN A 94 -7.96 1.31 21.90
CA ASN A 94 -9.41 1.35 21.65
C ASN A 94 -9.88 2.72 21.14
N VAL A 95 -9.13 3.78 21.42
CA VAL A 95 -9.43 5.14 20.91
C VAL A 95 -9.39 5.18 19.39
N GLU A 96 -8.44 4.45 18.80
CA GLU A 96 -8.22 4.38 17.35
C GLU A 96 -8.93 3.18 16.69
N ALA A 97 -9.76 2.45 17.44
CA ALA A 97 -10.49 1.32 16.86
C ALA A 97 -11.29 1.76 15.64
N LEU A 98 -11.33 0.92 14.62
CA LEU A 98 -12.12 1.17 13.41
C LEU A 98 -13.53 0.62 13.60
N LEU A 99 -14.51 1.50 13.66
CA LEU A 99 -15.93 1.12 13.70
C LEU A 99 -16.33 0.61 12.31
N VAL A 100 -16.77 -0.64 12.27
CA VAL A 100 -17.19 -1.31 11.04
C VAL A 100 -18.71 -1.40 11.02
N PRO A 101 -19.39 -1.03 9.90
CA PRO A 101 -20.82 -1.21 9.74
C PRO A 101 -21.26 -2.68 9.90
N ALA A 102 -22.39 -2.91 10.53
CA ALA A 102 -22.88 -4.26 10.82
C ALA A 102 -22.99 -5.16 9.57
N ALA A 103 -23.30 -4.60 8.42
CA ALA A 103 -23.40 -5.33 7.15
C ALA A 103 -22.03 -5.82 6.63
N ASP A 104 -20.93 -5.18 7.04
CA ASP A 104 -19.59 -5.45 6.50
C ASP A 104 -18.66 -6.15 7.51
N GLU A 105 -19.12 -6.45 8.71
CA GLU A 105 -18.30 -7.00 9.80
C GLU A 105 -17.58 -8.29 9.38
N GLU A 106 -18.28 -9.23 8.78
CA GLU A 106 -17.70 -10.51 8.35
C GLU A 106 -16.64 -10.29 7.26
N ARG A 107 -16.92 -9.40 6.30
CA ARG A 107 -15.98 -9.06 5.23
C ARG A 107 -14.72 -8.39 5.79
N ALA A 108 -14.89 -7.45 6.70
CA ALA A 108 -13.80 -6.76 7.36
C ALA A 108 -12.89 -7.71 8.15
N VAL A 109 -13.48 -8.64 8.91
CA VAL A 109 -12.72 -9.64 9.67
C VAL A 109 -12.00 -10.62 8.73
N LYS A 110 -12.64 -11.07 7.66
CA LYS A 110 -11.99 -11.92 6.64
C LYS A 110 -10.82 -11.23 6.00
N LEU A 111 -10.98 -9.97 5.59
CA LEU A 111 -9.91 -9.16 5.02
C LEU A 111 -8.75 -9.02 6.01
N TYR A 112 -9.03 -8.60 7.24
CA TYR A 112 -8.00 -8.39 8.27
C TYR A 112 -7.21 -9.67 8.54
N ARG A 113 -7.88 -10.82 8.60
CA ARG A 113 -7.24 -12.13 8.77
C ARG A 113 -6.38 -12.54 7.57
N ALA A 114 -6.74 -12.13 6.36
CA ALA A 114 -6.04 -12.48 5.13
C ALA A 114 -4.75 -11.65 4.92
N LEU A 115 -4.60 -10.52 5.63
CA LEU A 115 -3.41 -9.68 5.51
C LEU A 115 -2.18 -10.41 6.05
N SER A 116 -1.16 -10.59 5.20
CA SER A 116 0.06 -11.33 5.52
C SER A 116 1.29 -10.72 4.85
N GLY A 117 2.49 -11.12 5.28
CA GLY A 117 3.75 -10.60 4.73
C GLY A 117 3.88 -9.09 4.86
N GLY A 118 4.29 -8.40 3.83
CA GLY A 118 4.42 -6.93 3.79
C GLY A 118 3.11 -6.16 4.00
N ARG A 119 1.95 -6.83 3.85
CA ARG A 119 0.63 -6.25 4.12
C ARG A 119 0.11 -6.50 5.54
N SER A 120 0.86 -7.20 6.37
CA SER A 120 0.46 -7.50 7.75
C SER A 120 0.22 -6.22 8.56
N VAL A 121 -0.85 -6.24 9.35
CA VAL A 121 -1.23 -5.16 10.26
C VAL A 121 -1.49 -5.77 11.64
N TYR A 122 -0.90 -5.20 12.67
CA TYR A 122 -0.98 -5.73 14.03
C TYR A 122 -1.51 -4.70 15.01
N GLY A 123 -2.20 -5.18 16.07
CA GLY A 123 -2.66 -4.35 17.17
C GLY A 123 -3.83 -3.42 16.88
N VAL A 124 -4.31 -3.35 15.65
CA VAL A 124 -5.49 -2.56 15.29
C VAL A 124 -6.76 -3.29 15.72
N LYS A 125 -7.71 -2.56 16.26
CA LYS A 125 -8.99 -3.10 16.73
C LYS A 125 -10.11 -2.75 15.74
N LEU A 126 -10.94 -3.75 15.44
CA LEU A 126 -12.22 -3.54 14.78
C LEU A 126 -13.32 -3.45 15.84
N ALA A 127 -14.01 -2.32 15.87
CA ALA A 127 -15.21 -2.14 16.68
C ALA A 127 -16.42 -2.56 15.85
N LEU A 128 -17.16 -3.58 16.34
CA LEU A 128 -18.28 -4.14 15.60
C LEU A 128 -19.57 -3.42 15.99
N SER A 129 -20.22 -2.78 15.02
CA SER A 129 -21.48 -2.05 15.22
C SER A 129 -22.61 -2.93 15.76
N SER A 130 -22.68 -4.19 15.30
CA SER A 130 -23.68 -5.15 15.77
C SER A 130 -23.52 -5.50 17.25
N ALA A 131 -22.27 -5.60 17.72
CA ALA A 131 -21.97 -5.84 19.13
C ALA A 131 -22.22 -4.59 19.98
N ALA A 132 -21.95 -3.41 19.45
CA ALA A 132 -22.18 -2.13 20.13
C ALA A 132 -23.69 -1.89 20.35
N ARG A 133 -24.55 -2.14 19.37
CA ARG A 133 -26.01 -1.98 19.47
C ARG A 133 -26.65 -2.84 20.55
N ARG A 134 -26.08 -3.98 20.87
CA ARG A 134 -26.57 -4.89 21.93
C ARG A 134 -26.27 -4.41 23.35
N SER A 135 -25.48 -3.34 23.52
CA SER A 135 -24.99 -2.85 24.82
C SER A 135 -25.63 -1.52 25.23
N GLY A 136 -26.89 -1.30 24.92
CA GLY A 136 -27.62 -0.01 24.97
C GLY A 136 -28.00 0.53 26.36
N GLU A 137 -27.28 0.20 27.45
CA GLU A 137 -27.53 0.83 28.74
C GLU A 137 -26.83 2.20 28.83
N ASP A 138 -27.57 3.20 29.31
CA ASP A 138 -26.99 4.51 29.62
C ASP A 138 -25.95 4.37 30.75
N PRO A 139 -24.82 5.08 30.66
CA PRO A 139 -23.78 4.99 31.68
C PRO A 139 -24.28 5.55 33.01
N LYS A 140 -23.93 4.86 34.09
CA LYS A 140 -24.28 5.31 35.44
C LYS A 140 -23.65 6.67 35.75
N PRO A 141 -24.37 7.60 36.40
CA PRO A 141 -23.78 8.86 36.84
C PRO A 141 -22.51 8.61 37.72
N GLY A 142 -21.53 9.50 37.58
CA GLY A 142 -20.26 9.39 38.32
C GLY A 142 -19.29 8.35 37.75
N THR A 143 -19.59 7.71 36.61
CA THR A 143 -18.65 6.84 35.91
C THR A 143 -17.91 7.60 34.80
N VAL A 144 -16.71 7.14 34.48
CA VAL A 144 -15.89 7.67 33.40
C VAL A 144 -16.63 7.54 32.04
N ALA A 145 -17.42 6.47 31.90
CA ALA A 145 -18.25 6.25 30.71
C ALA A 145 -19.30 7.36 30.49
N ALA A 146 -19.79 7.99 31.56
CA ALA A 146 -20.74 9.10 31.48
C ALA A 146 -20.12 10.42 30.95
N LEU A 147 -18.78 10.52 30.97
CA LEU A 147 -18.06 11.67 30.42
C LEU A 147 -17.93 11.63 28.89
N LEU A 148 -18.26 10.50 28.26
CA LEU A 148 -18.26 10.39 26.81
C LEU A 148 -19.57 10.88 26.20
N ASP A 149 -19.43 11.62 25.11
CA ASP A 149 -20.50 12.19 24.30
C ASP A 149 -20.22 12.03 22.80
N GLY A 150 -21.23 12.13 21.94
CA GLY A 150 -21.10 12.06 20.48
C GLY A 150 -22.38 11.63 19.79
N ASP A 151 -22.44 11.87 18.50
CA ASP A 151 -23.65 11.61 17.69
C ASP A 151 -23.73 10.14 17.20
N ASN A 152 -22.62 9.40 17.28
CA ASN A 152 -22.60 8.00 16.87
C ASN A 152 -22.79 7.04 18.07
N VAL A 153 -23.99 6.45 18.14
CA VAL A 153 -24.42 5.59 19.25
C VAL A 153 -23.51 4.34 19.36
N GLU A 154 -23.08 3.77 18.24
CA GLU A 154 -22.28 2.53 18.23
C GLU A 154 -20.85 2.79 18.72
N ALA A 155 -20.23 3.89 18.29
CA ALA A 155 -18.91 4.30 18.79
C ALA A 155 -18.95 4.59 20.29
N LEU A 156 -19.97 5.32 20.76
CA LEU A 156 -20.19 5.56 22.17
C LEU A 156 -20.38 4.26 22.96
N ALA A 157 -21.24 3.36 22.50
CA ALA A 157 -21.50 2.10 23.15
C ALA A 157 -20.23 1.22 23.21
N PHE A 158 -19.41 1.22 22.18
CA PHE A 158 -18.13 0.52 22.16
C PHE A 158 -17.17 1.03 23.25
N LEU A 159 -16.95 2.35 23.32
CA LEU A 159 -16.06 2.94 24.32
C LEU A 159 -16.64 2.85 25.73
N ARG A 160 -17.93 3.10 25.90
CA ARG A 160 -18.61 3.00 27.21
C ARG A 160 -18.52 1.58 27.77
N ARG A 161 -18.72 0.57 26.94
CA ARG A 161 -18.51 -0.84 27.33
C ARG A 161 -17.06 -1.13 27.73
N THR A 162 -16.09 -0.56 27.01
CA THR A 162 -14.67 -0.72 27.33
C THR A 162 -14.31 -0.08 28.67
N LEU A 163 -14.88 1.08 28.96
CA LEU A 163 -14.75 1.76 30.24
C LEU A 163 -15.51 1.03 31.39
N GLY A 164 -16.66 0.44 31.02
CA GLY A 164 -17.51 -0.25 31.98
C GLY A 164 -17.97 0.66 33.11
N GLU A 165 -17.97 0.13 34.36
CA GLU A 165 -18.38 0.85 35.56
C GLU A 165 -17.20 1.57 36.26
N LEU A 166 -16.16 1.97 35.49
CA LEU A 166 -15.01 2.70 36.02
C LEU A 166 -15.48 4.04 36.62
N ARG A 167 -15.26 4.27 37.89
CA ARG A 167 -15.75 5.47 38.58
C ARG A 167 -14.77 6.62 38.46
N CYS A 168 -15.29 7.83 38.37
CA CYS A 168 -14.50 9.04 38.53
C CYS A 168 -14.23 9.25 40.01
N VAL A 169 -12.96 9.40 40.37
CA VAL A 169 -12.54 9.64 41.78
C VAL A 169 -11.50 10.74 41.82
N ASP A 170 -11.53 11.54 42.89
CA ASP A 170 -10.66 12.71 43.01
C ASP A 170 -9.63 12.57 44.15
N SER A 171 -9.73 11.54 44.98
CA SER A 171 -8.81 11.32 46.08
C SER A 171 -8.34 9.85 46.19
N GLU A 172 -7.20 9.64 46.85
CA GLU A 172 -6.62 8.32 47.08
C GLU A 172 -7.54 7.44 47.91
N ALA A 173 -8.21 8.03 48.93
CA ALA A 173 -9.16 7.32 49.79
C ALA A 173 -10.36 6.81 48.97
N GLU A 174 -10.92 7.64 48.09
CA GLU A 174 -11.99 7.25 47.20
C GLU A 174 -11.51 6.20 46.17
N LEU A 175 -10.29 6.34 45.68
CA LEU A 175 -9.71 5.39 44.73
C LEU A 175 -9.59 3.98 45.32
N ILE A 176 -9.11 3.90 46.59
CA ILE A 176 -8.99 2.62 47.32
C ILE A 176 -10.40 2.06 47.59
N ALA A 177 -11.34 2.89 48.00
CA ALA A 177 -12.70 2.47 48.32
C ALA A 177 -13.50 2.04 47.07
N ALA A 178 -13.26 2.68 45.94
CA ALA A 178 -13.99 2.43 44.69
C ALA A 178 -13.71 1.06 44.06
N ARG A 179 -12.57 0.42 44.34
CA ARG A 179 -12.12 -0.86 43.76
C ARG A 179 -12.02 -0.88 42.21
N ASN A 180 -12.69 0.03 41.53
CA ASN A 180 -12.70 0.24 40.07
C ASN A 180 -12.86 1.72 39.85
N GLY A 181 -11.78 2.49 39.88
CA GLY A 181 -11.76 3.93 39.80
C GLY A 181 -10.59 4.47 39.03
N LEU A 182 -10.76 5.66 38.47
CA LEU A 182 -9.74 6.41 37.71
C LEU A 182 -9.70 7.83 38.26
N THR A 183 -8.50 8.36 38.43
CA THR A 183 -8.29 9.78 38.73
C THR A 183 -7.91 10.55 37.46
N ARG A 184 -8.03 11.89 37.49
CA ARG A 184 -7.63 12.77 36.36
C ARG A 184 -6.15 12.71 36.04
N ASP A 185 -5.29 12.47 37.03
CA ASP A 185 -3.84 12.34 36.85
C ASP A 185 -3.38 10.91 36.51
N GLY A 186 -4.35 10.00 36.22
CA GLY A 186 -4.09 8.68 35.67
C GLY A 186 -3.83 7.57 36.68
N LEU A 187 -4.16 7.74 37.96
CA LEU A 187 -4.17 6.60 38.90
C LEU A 187 -5.41 5.74 38.62
N LEU A 188 -5.20 4.46 38.44
CA LEU A 188 -6.23 3.46 38.15
C LEU A 188 -6.26 2.39 39.23
N ALA A 189 -7.38 2.25 39.94
CA ALA A 189 -7.66 1.11 40.78
C ALA A 189 -8.49 0.09 40.02
N LYS A 190 -8.01 -1.13 39.86
CA LYS A 190 -8.73 -2.21 39.18
C LYS A 190 -8.20 -3.58 39.59
N GLY A 191 -9.14 -4.53 39.85
CA GLY A 191 -8.74 -5.90 40.17
C GLY A 191 -7.89 -6.04 41.43
N GLY A 192 -8.04 -5.15 42.40
CA GLY A 192 -7.30 -5.17 43.68
C GLY A 192 -5.89 -4.57 43.61
N SER A 193 -5.54 -3.92 42.48
CA SER A 193 -4.26 -3.22 42.29
C SER A 193 -4.48 -1.76 41.95
N ILE A 194 -3.48 -0.94 42.26
CA ILE A 194 -3.41 0.46 41.79
C ILE A 194 -2.19 0.61 40.90
N GLU A 195 -2.40 1.17 39.71
CA GLU A 195 -1.33 1.50 38.77
C GLU A 195 -1.41 2.95 38.34
N ARG A 196 -0.28 3.55 38.01
CA ARG A 196 -0.23 4.87 37.41
C ARG A 196 -0.10 4.77 35.88
N ARG A 197 -1.07 5.29 35.18
CA ARG A 197 -1.05 5.38 33.70
C ARG A 197 -0.29 6.63 33.27
N ARG A 198 0.59 6.48 32.29
CA ARG A 198 1.18 7.64 31.62
C ARG A 198 0.10 8.32 30.80
N LEU A 199 -0.15 9.58 31.09
CA LEU A 199 -1.06 10.40 30.31
C LEU A 199 -0.41 10.79 28.98
N PRO A 200 -1.14 10.78 27.85
CA PRO A 200 -0.67 11.33 26.59
C PRO A 200 -0.44 12.84 26.74
N ALA A 201 0.52 13.38 26.00
CA ALA A 201 0.71 14.82 25.89
C ALA A 201 -0.47 15.48 25.17
N ALA A 202 -0.65 16.78 25.32
CA ALA A 202 -1.81 17.49 24.78
C ALA A 202 -1.90 17.36 23.25
N ASP A 203 -0.78 17.31 22.55
CA ASP A 203 -0.66 17.11 21.10
C ASP A 203 -0.81 15.63 20.66
N GLU A 204 -0.77 14.68 21.61
CA GLU A 204 -1.00 13.25 21.37
C GLU A 204 -2.46 12.84 21.57
N LEU A 205 -3.31 13.72 22.11
CA LEU A 205 -4.72 13.44 22.34
C LEU A 205 -5.46 13.23 21.02
N LYS A 206 -6.34 12.22 21.00
CA LYS A 206 -6.98 11.74 19.76
C LYS A 206 -8.48 12.01 19.70
N ILE A 207 -9.15 12.12 20.84
CA ILE A 207 -10.58 12.40 20.91
C ILE A 207 -10.80 13.90 20.84
N GLY A 208 -11.43 14.38 19.74
CA GLY A 208 -11.71 15.80 19.53
C GLY A 208 -10.64 16.54 18.73
N ALA A 209 -10.88 17.83 18.48
CA ALA A 209 -9.95 18.69 17.73
C ALA A 209 -8.78 19.14 18.61
N SER A 210 -7.55 19.07 18.09
CA SER A 210 -6.34 19.55 18.76
C SER A 210 -5.62 20.60 17.88
N ASP A 211 -4.74 21.42 18.48
CA ASP A 211 -3.85 22.31 17.73
C ASP A 211 -2.74 21.47 17.08
N ASN A 212 -2.89 21.26 15.77
CA ASN A 212 -2.08 20.31 15.01
C ASN A 212 -0.87 20.94 14.29
N ARG A 213 -0.56 22.22 14.52
CA ARG A 213 0.46 22.96 13.73
C ARG A 213 1.86 22.38 13.86
N ALA A 214 2.30 22.08 15.07
CA ALA A 214 3.62 21.51 15.31
C ALA A 214 3.73 20.11 14.66
N ARG A 215 2.68 19.29 14.82
CA ARG A 215 2.63 17.94 14.26
C ARG A 215 2.57 17.93 12.73
N LEU A 216 1.86 18.87 12.12
CA LEU A 216 1.85 19.06 10.68
C LEU A 216 3.24 19.34 10.10
N ARG A 217 4.10 20.07 10.85
CA ARG A 217 5.49 20.31 10.43
C ARG A 217 6.29 19.01 10.44
N VAL A 218 6.23 18.26 11.52
CA VAL A 218 6.93 16.95 11.64
C VAL A 218 6.49 16.01 10.52
N LEU A 219 5.18 15.90 10.27
CA LEU A 219 4.67 15.05 9.17
C LEU A 219 5.15 15.49 7.77
N ARG A 220 5.39 16.77 7.53
CA ARG A 220 6.00 17.21 6.27
C ARG A 220 7.44 16.72 6.15
N GLU A 221 8.21 16.80 7.23
CA GLU A 221 9.58 16.29 7.28
C GLU A 221 9.62 14.77 7.06
N ASP A 222 8.66 14.02 7.66
CA ASP A 222 8.52 12.57 7.47
C ASP A 222 8.16 12.22 6.01
N ILE A 223 7.25 12.98 5.40
CA ILE A 223 6.88 12.83 3.98
C ILE A 223 8.09 13.03 3.09
N GLU A 224 8.83 14.14 3.29
CA GLU A 224 10.02 14.44 2.50
C GLU A 224 11.13 13.39 2.69
N ALA A 225 11.27 12.83 3.89
CA ALA A 225 12.21 11.76 4.18
C ALA A 225 11.83 10.46 3.44
N ALA A 226 10.56 10.06 3.50
CA ALA A 226 10.07 8.88 2.80
C ALA A 226 10.16 9.03 1.28
N GLU A 227 9.89 10.22 0.73
CA GLU A 227 10.05 10.51 -0.69
C GLU A 227 11.52 10.48 -1.15
N ARG A 228 12.46 10.91 -0.30
CA ARG A 228 13.90 10.80 -0.59
C ARG A 228 14.33 9.34 -0.64
N GLU A 229 13.91 8.56 0.35
CA GLU A 229 14.21 7.14 0.43
C GLU A 229 13.67 6.37 -0.80
N LEU A 230 12.44 6.64 -1.22
CA LEU A 230 11.87 6.05 -2.44
C LEU A 230 12.66 6.41 -3.70
N ARG A 231 13.11 7.68 -3.83
CA ARG A 231 13.95 8.10 -4.95
C ARG A 231 15.28 7.35 -5.03
N GLU A 232 15.78 6.84 -3.91
CA GLU A 232 17.01 6.02 -3.85
C GLU A 232 16.72 4.53 -4.12
N LEU A 233 15.66 4.00 -3.50
CA LEU A 233 15.32 2.57 -3.57
C LEU A 233 14.76 2.16 -4.93
N GLU A 234 13.88 2.94 -5.54
CA GLU A 234 13.23 2.58 -6.81
C GLU A 234 14.21 2.36 -7.98
N PRO A 235 15.24 3.22 -8.19
CA PRO A 235 16.25 2.94 -9.21
C PRO A 235 17.12 1.72 -8.90
N ALA A 236 17.38 1.46 -7.60
CA ALA A 236 18.11 0.27 -7.17
C ALA A 236 17.29 -1.00 -7.45
N LEU A 237 16.00 -0.97 -7.14
CA LEU A 237 15.06 -2.07 -7.43
C LEU A 237 14.99 -2.34 -8.93
N ARG A 238 14.78 -1.31 -9.76
CA ARG A 238 14.77 -1.49 -11.23
C ARG A 238 16.04 -2.16 -11.76
N ARG A 239 17.22 -1.82 -11.20
CA ARG A 239 18.49 -2.47 -11.57
C ARG A 239 18.53 -3.92 -11.11
N ALA A 240 18.08 -4.21 -9.89
CA ALA A 240 18.04 -5.57 -9.36
C ALA A 240 17.11 -6.47 -10.18
N ASP A 241 15.91 -5.97 -10.53
CA ASP A 241 14.95 -6.69 -11.38
C ASP A 241 15.49 -6.92 -12.80
N ALA A 242 16.24 -5.97 -13.34
CA ALA A 242 16.90 -6.14 -14.64
C ALA A 242 18.00 -7.22 -14.56
N CYS A 243 18.78 -7.23 -13.47
CA CYS A 243 19.77 -8.28 -13.22
C CYS A 243 19.11 -9.67 -13.07
N GLN A 244 18.01 -9.78 -12.30
CA GLN A 244 17.28 -11.04 -12.16
C GLN A 244 16.78 -11.56 -13.51
N ARG A 245 16.18 -10.69 -14.32
CA ARG A 245 15.73 -11.07 -15.67
C ARG A 245 16.89 -11.50 -16.56
N GLY A 246 18.03 -10.82 -16.49
CA GLY A 246 19.23 -11.19 -17.23
C GLY A 246 19.83 -12.53 -16.77
N LEU A 247 19.70 -12.86 -15.48
CA LEU A 247 20.21 -14.11 -14.90
C LEU A 247 19.22 -15.29 -14.98
N ALA A 248 17.94 -15.02 -15.25
CA ALA A 248 16.90 -16.05 -15.31
C ALA A 248 17.24 -17.24 -16.25
N PRO A 249 17.88 -17.05 -17.43
CA PRO A 249 18.31 -18.18 -18.27
C PRO A 249 19.34 -19.09 -17.61
N LEU A 250 20.11 -18.57 -16.65
CA LEU A 250 21.13 -19.34 -15.90
C LEU A 250 20.53 -20.15 -14.75
N ALA A 251 19.29 -19.91 -14.39
CA ALA A 251 18.59 -20.64 -13.33
C ALA A 251 18.23 -22.08 -13.73
N ASP A 252 18.16 -22.35 -15.06
CA ASP A 252 17.95 -23.70 -15.62
C ASP A 252 19.19 -24.15 -16.38
N PRO A 253 20.17 -24.73 -15.67
CA PRO A 253 21.48 -25.14 -16.26
C PRO A 253 21.33 -26.23 -17.32
N GLU A 254 20.34 -27.09 -17.21
CA GLU A 254 20.15 -28.20 -18.17
C GLU A 254 19.64 -27.64 -19.51
N ARG A 255 18.66 -26.75 -19.46
CA ARG A 255 18.12 -26.08 -20.65
C ARG A 255 19.18 -25.22 -21.35
N LEU A 256 20.00 -24.50 -20.57
CA LEU A 256 21.09 -23.70 -21.11
C LEU A 256 22.18 -24.58 -21.73
N ALA A 257 22.53 -25.70 -21.05
CA ALA A 257 23.51 -26.66 -21.56
C ALA A 257 23.05 -27.29 -22.89
N GLN A 258 21.76 -27.62 -22.99
CA GLN A 258 21.17 -28.13 -24.23
C GLN A 258 21.21 -27.07 -25.34
N ALA A 259 20.82 -25.85 -25.06
CA ALA A 259 20.84 -24.74 -26.03
C ALA A 259 22.29 -24.45 -26.53
N LEU A 260 23.27 -24.47 -25.63
CA LEU A 260 24.68 -24.30 -25.97
C LEU A 260 25.22 -25.50 -26.79
N HIS A 261 24.78 -26.72 -26.47
CA HIS A 261 25.14 -27.91 -27.23
C HIS A 261 24.60 -27.84 -28.66
N ASP A 262 23.32 -27.48 -28.81
CA ASP A 262 22.67 -27.37 -30.10
C ASP A 262 23.30 -26.23 -30.95
N ALA A 263 23.58 -25.08 -30.36
CA ALA A 263 24.29 -23.98 -31.00
C ALA A 263 25.72 -24.38 -31.42
N ALA A 264 26.44 -25.18 -30.59
CA ALA A 264 27.77 -25.69 -30.92
C ALA A 264 27.73 -26.72 -32.06
N LEU A 265 26.70 -27.55 -32.14
CA LEU A 265 26.46 -28.46 -33.25
C LEU A 265 26.18 -27.72 -34.56
N GLU A 266 25.26 -26.72 -34.51
CA GLU A 266 24.99 -25.85 -35.67
C GLU A 266 26.27 -25.16 -36.16
N HIS A 267 27.03 -24.55 -35.26
CA HIS A 267 28.28 -23.88 -35.59
C HIS A 267 29.29 -24.84 -36.24
N ARG A 268 29.43 -26.08 -35.72
CA ARG A 268 30.28 -27.10 -36.34
C ARG A 268 29.81 -27.48 -37.73
N GLN A 269 28.51 -27.61 -37.95
CA GLN A 269 27.92 -27.90 -39.26
C GLN A 269 28.19 -26.76 -40.27
N VAL A 270 28.01 -25.51 -39.81
CA VAL A 270 28.28 -24.31 -40.64
C VAL A 270 29.76 -24.25 -40.98
N LEU A 271 30.66 -24.49 -40.01
CA LEU A 271 32.11 -24.55 -40.27
C LEU A 271 32.52 -25.67 -41.25
N ARG A 272 31.91 -26.86 -41.15
CA ARG A 272 32.13 -27.93 -42.12
C ARG A 272 31.69 -27.52 -43.51
N ARG A 273 30.45 -27.01 -43.66
CA ARG A 273 29.94 -26.51 -44.96
C ARG A 273 30.82 -25.39 -45.54
N TYR A 274 31.31 -24.51 -44.68
CA TYR A 274 32.22 -23.44 -45.10
C TYR A 274 33.56 -24.02 -45.60
N ARG A 275 34.17 -25.00 -44.91
CA ARG A 275 35.39 -25.66 -45.35
C ARG A 275 35.22 -26.45 -46.64
N ASP A 276 34.11 -27.19 -46.74
CA ASP A 276 33.75 -27.94 -47.96
C ASP A 276 33.55 -27.01 -49.15
N ALA A 277 32.86 -25.88 -48.94
CA ALA A 277 32.69 -24.85 -49.97
C ALA A 277 34.01 -24.18 -50.35
N GLN A 278 34.91 -23.95 -49.38
CA GLN A 278 36.22 -23.38 -49.58
C GLN A 278 37.14 -24.35 -50.43
N GLN A 279 37.16 -25.64 -50.08
CA GLN A 279 37.87 -26.68 -50.81
C GLN A 279 37.29 -26.86 -52.24
N GLY A 280 35.95 -26.86 -52.39
CA GLY A 280 35.27 -26.88 -53.67
C GLY A 280 35.61 -25.67 -54.54
N ARG A 281 35.74 -24.50 -53.93
CA ARG A 281 36.17 -23.27 -54.59
C ARG A 281 37.60 -23.33 -55.04
N GLU A 282 38.52 -23.81 -54.24
CA GLU A 282 39.95 -24.01 -54.58
C GLU A 282 40.11 -25.04 -55.68
N ALA A 283 39.35 -26.15 -55.63
CA ALA A 283 39.40 -27.19 -56.66
C ALA A 283 38.85 -26.80 -58.04
N ALA A 284 37.86 -25.88 -58.06
CA ALA A 284 37.12 -25.55 -59.25
C ALA A 284 37.68 -24.36 -60.05
N GLN A 285 38.49 -23.45 -59.46
CA GLN A 285 38.94 -22.18 -60.03
C GLN A 285 37.87 -21.43 -60.89
N ASN A 286 36.62 -21.59 -60.50
CA ASN A 286 35.48 -21.12 -61.28
C ASN A 286 35.07 -19.69 -60.80
N PRO A 287 35.17 -18.69 -61.70
CA PRO A 287 34.79 -17.30 -61.34
C PRO A 287 33.35 -17.14 -60.88
N ASP A 288 32.45 -18.06 -61.25
CA ASP A 288 31.05 -18.02 -60.80
C ASP A 288 30.91 -18.47 -59.35
N LEU A 289 31.80 -19.37 -58.84
CA LEU A 289 31.84 -19.72 -57.40
C LEU A 289 32.36 -18.56 -56.53
N LEU A 290 33.27 -17.76 -57.06
CA LEU A 290 33.74 -16.55 -56.37
C LEU A 290 32.60 -15.52 -56.22
N ARG A 291 31.83 -15.28 -57.27
CA ARG A 291 30.66 -14.39 -57.23
C ARG A 291 29.61 -14.91 -56.28
N ALA A 292 29.32 -16.22 -56.28
CA ALA A 292 28.36 -16.81 -55.38
C ALA A 292 28.80 -16.72 -53.91
N SER A 293 30.12 -16.84 -53.61
CA SER A 293 30.66 -16.69 -52.25
C SER A 293 30.60 -15.26 -51.74
N GLU A 294 30.79 -14.26 -52.63
CA GLU A 294 30.62 -12.85 -52.31
C GLU A 294 29.14 -12.52 -52.00
N GLN A 295 28.22 -13.03 -52.85
CA GLN A 295 26.78 -12.89 -52.61
C GLN A 295 26.33 -13.56 -51.30
N LEU A 296 26.84 -14.72 -50.95
CA LEU A 296 26.57 -15.41 -49.69
C LEU A 296 27.07 -14.61 -48.49
N ARG A 297 28.24 -13.96 -48.60
CA ARG A 297 28.78 -13.10 -47.55
C ARG A 297 27.90 -11.86 -47.36
N GLU A 298 27.52 -11.19 -48.47
CA GLU A 298 26.60 -10.04 -48.42
C GLU A 298 25.25 -10.43 -47.81
N LEU A 299 24.69 -11.57 -48.21
CA LEU A 299 23.43 -12.08 -47.64
C LEU A 299 23.53 -12.41 -46.14
N ALA A 300 24.69 -12.98 -45.73
CA ALA A 300 24.93 -13.27 -44.31
C ALA A 300 25.04 -11.98 -43.45
N GLU A 301 25.69 -10.95 -43.99
CA GLU A 301 25.76 -9.62 -43.36
C GLU A 301 24.39 -8.95 -43.33
N GLN A 302 23.59 -9.02 -44.40
CA GLN A 302 22.22 -8.52 -44.41
C GLN A 302 21.33 -9.28 -43.41
N LEU A 303 21.48 -10.59 -43.33
CA LEU A 303 20.73 -11.42 -42.37
C LEU A 303 21.08 -11.08 -40.92
N ALA A 304 22.37 -10.83 -40.64
CA ALA A 304 22.82 -10.36 -39.33
C ALA A 304 22.25 -9.00 -38.98
N ALA A 305 22.27 -8.06 -39.96
CA ALA A 305 21.67 -6.74 -39.79
C ALA A 305 20.14 -6.78 -39.60
N CYS A 306 19.45 -7.65 -40.34
CA CYS A 306 18.00 -7.88 -40.18
C CYS A 306 17.68 -8.48 -38.83
N ARG A 307 18.47 -9.45 -38.34
CA ARG A 307 18.30 -10.03 -37.01
C ARG A 307 18.49 -8.97 -35.91
N SER A 308 19.56 -8.19 -36.00
CA SER A 308 19.79 -7.08 -35.06
C SER A 308 18.65 -6.06 -35.04
N ARG A 309 18.14 -5.72 -36.27
CA ARG A 309 16.99 -4.80 -36.42
C ARG A 309 15.71 -5.41 -35.86
N ARG A 310 15.47 -6.72 -36.10
CA ARG A 310 14.34 -7.44 -35.46
C ARG A 310 14.43 -7.40 -33.95
N ASP A 311 15.59 -7.69 -33.38
CA ASP A 311 15.78 -7.74 -31.93
C ASP A 311 15.62 -6.37 -31.30
N ALA A 312 16.07 -5.30 -31.99
CA ALA A 312 15.83 -3.93 -31.58
C ALA A 312 14.33 -3.55 -31.66
N LEU A 313 13.62 -4.00 -32.70
CA LEU A 313 12.18 -3.77 -32.82
C LEU A 313 11.38 -4.55 -31.76
N LEU A 314 11.76 -5.81 -31.50
CA LEU A 314 11.14 -6.60 -30.43
C LEU A 314 11.34 -5.96 -29.06
N GLY A 315 12.53 -5.40 -28.82
CA GLY A 315 12.80 -4.63 -27.61
C GLY A 315 11.92 -3.37 -27.50
N ARG A 316 11.69 -2.67 -28.62
CA ARG A 316 10.78 -1.50 -28.66
C ARG A 316 9.33 -1.92 -28.43
N VAL A 317 8.86 -2.97 -29.12
CA VAL A 317 7.50 -3.50 -28.91
C VAL A 317 7.27 -3.88 -27.45
N ALA A 318 8.23 -4.58 -26.81
CA ALA A 318 8.12 -4.93 -25.40
C ALA A 318 8.07 -3.70 -24.47
N LEU A 319 8.78 -2.63 -24.82
CA LEU A 319 8.72 -1.36 -24.09
C LEU A 319 7.36 -0.66 -24.30
N ASP A 320 6.87 -0.65 -25.54
CA ASP A 320 5.58 -0.04 -25.90
C ASP A 320 4.41 -0.81 -25.25
N GLU A 321 4.43 -2.16 -25.27
CA GLU A 321 3.45 -3.01 -24.56
C GLU A 321 3.49 -2.79 -23.05
N GLY A 322 4.69 -2.62 -22.50
CA GLY A 322 4.86 -2.26 -21.08
C GLY A 322 4.28 -0.89 -20.74
N ALA A 323 4.50 0.10 -21.62
CA ALA A 323 3.95 1.45 -21.46
C ALA A 323 2.43 1.46 -21.64
N GLU A 324 1.90 0.71 -22.61
CA GLU A 324 0.46 0.56 -22.82
C GLU A 324 -0.21 -0.10 -21.60
N THR A 325 0.38 -1.17 -21.07
CA THR A 325 -0.13 -1.84 -19.86
C THR A 325 -0.13 -0.90 -18.66
N ALA A 326 0.93 -0.08 -18.52
CA ALA A 326 1.01 0.91 -17.45
C ALA A 326 -0.06 2.02 -17.63
N ALA A 327 -0.25 2.50 -18.87
CA ALA A 327 -1.26 3.49 -19.18
C ALA A 327 -2.69 2.95 -18.97
N GLN A 328 -2.96 1.70 -19.33
CA GLN A 328 -4.25 1.04 -19.08
C GLN A 328 -4.55 0.90 -17.58
N ARG A 329 -3.54 0.55 -16.77
CA ARG A 329 -3.69 0.50 -15.30
C ARG A 329 -3.99 1.89 -14.71
N LEU A 330 -3.33 2.91 -15.22
CA LEU A 330 -3.54 4.30 -14.81
C LEU A 330 -4.95 4.78 -15.18
N LEU A 331 -5.40 4.48 -16.39
CA LEU A 331 -6.75 4.75 -16.87
C LEU A 331 -7.82 4.00 -16.05
N ALA A 332 -7.58 2.74 -15.71
CA ALA A 332 -8.47 1.98 -14.86
C ALA A 332 -8.57 2.58 -13.44
N GLY A 333 -7.43 3.03 -12.89
CA GLY A 333 -7.39 3.74 -11.61
C GLY A 333 -8.13 5.07 -11.64
N LEU A 334 -7.96 5.86 -12.71
CA LEU A 334 -8.66 7.13 -12.90
C LEU A 334 -10.17 6.94 -13.07
N ARG A 335 -10.60 5.93 -13.84
CA ARG A 335 -12.03 5.58 -13.97
C ARG A 335 -12.65 5.16 -12.64
N GLY A 336 -11.91 4.38 -11.83
CA GLY A 336 -12.37 4.05 -10.47
C GLY A 336 -12.52 5.29 -9.57
N GLN A 337 -11.62 6.27 -9.69
CA GLN A 337 -11.73 7.53 -8.97
C GLN A 337 -12.89 8.38 -9.48
N GLU A 338 -13.11 8.43 -10.79
CA GLU A 338 -14.23 9.12 -11.42
C GLU A 338 -15.58 8.55 -10.96
N GLU A 339 -15.73 7.21 -10.95
CA GLU A 339 -16.92 6.55 -10.41
C GLU A 339 -17.15 6.87 -8.92
N LEU A 340 -16.07 6.94 -8.14
CA LEU A 340 -16.15 7.28 -6.72
C LEU A 340 -16.59 8.72 -6.51
N VAL A 341 -16.05 9.65 -7.31
CA VAL A 341 -16.43 11.06 -7.29
C VAL A 341 -17.88 11.24 -7.75
N ALA A 342 -18.28 10.53 -8.83
CA ALA A 342 -19.64 10.54 -9.33
C ALA A 342 -20.64 10.00 -8.28
N ARG A 343 -20.32 8.90 -7.59
CA ARG A 343 -21.15 8.38 -6.49
C ARG A 343 -21.26 9.36 -5.34
N ARG A 344 -20.15 9.96 -4.91
CA ARG A 344 -20.15 10.99 -3.86
C ARG A 344 -20.93 12.23 -4.26
N ALA A 345 -20.83 12.63 -5.53
CA ALA A 345 -21.63 13.74 -6.07
C ALA A 345 -23.13 13.40 -6.02
N VAL A 346 -23.52 12.21 -6.44
CA VAL A 346 -24.92 11.73 -6.38
C VAL A 346 -25.44 11.64 -4.94
N GLU A 347 -24.61 11.16 -4.00
CA GLU A 347 -24.96 11.14 -2.56
C GLU A 347 -25.10 12.55 -2.00
N ALA A 348 -24.16 13.44 -2.30
CA ALA A 348 -24.23 14.85 -1.88
C ALA A 348 -25.43 15.59 -2.49
N PHE A 349 -25.86 15.20 -3.70
CA PHE A 349 -27.05 15.75 -4.34
C PHE A 349 -28.36 15.17 -3.80
N ARG A 350 -28.36 13.97 -3.23
CA ARG A 350 -29.54 13.37 -2.56
C ARG A 350 -29.90 14.07 -1.26
N ASP A 351 -28.87 14.58 -0.56
CA ASP A 351 -29.05 15.23 0.74
C ASP A 351 -29.27 16.77 0.61
N ALA A 352 -29.07 17.33 -0.56
CA ALA A 352 -29.34 18.73 -0.86
C ALA A 352 -30.59 18.81 -1.71
N ASP A 353 -31.55 19.68 -1.26
CA ASP A 353 -32.76 20.03 -2.00
C ASP A 353 -32.36 20.82 -3.27
N VAL A 354 -31.82 20.14 -4.26
CA VAL A 354 -31.22 20.77 -5.45
C VAL A 354 -32.20 20.71 -6.61
N ASP A 355 -32.49 21.87 -7.18
CA ASP A 355 -33.29 22.03 -8.39
C ASP A 355 -32.80 21.13 -9.54
N PRO A 356 -33.59 20.14 -10.01
CA PRO A 356 -33.22 19.22 -11.07
C PRO A 356 -32.73 19.89 -12.35
N ASN A 357 -33.26 21.07 -12.68
CA ASN A 357 -32.86 21.83 -13.88
C ASN A 357 -31.46 22.44 -13.78
N ARG A 358 -30.92 22.60 -12.57
CA ARG A 358 -29.54 23.05 -12.36
C ARG A 358 -28.57 21.92 -12.53
N VAL A 359 -28.94 20.70 -12.14
CA VAL A 359 -28.12 19.48 -12.32
C VAL A 359 -27.96 19.17 -13.81
N GLU A 360 -29.03 19.28 -14.59
CA GLU A 360 -29.02 19.01 -16.02
C GLU A 360 -28.14 20.01 -16.78
N ARG A 361 -28.22 21.29 -16.45
CA ARG A 361 -27.32 22.33 -17.01
C ARG A 361 -25.84 22.10 -16.68
N LEU A 362 -25.52 21.68 -15.45
CA LEU A 362 -24.13 21.35 -15.07
C LEU A 362 -23.63 20.09 -15.77
N ARG A 363 -24.50 19.15 -16.09
CA ARG A 363 -24.17 17.96 -16.89
C ARG A 363 -23.87 18.32 -18.35
N GLU A 364 -24.69 19.15 -18.95
CA GLU A 364 -24.44 19.68 -20.29
C GLU A 364 -23.14 20.49 -20.38
N GLU A 365 -22.81 21.29 -19.34
CA GLU A 365 -21.54 22.02 -19.26
C GLU A 365 -20.34 21.10 -19.09
N MET A 366 -20.47 20.02 -18.34
CA MET A 366 -19.43 19.01 -18.21
C MET A 366 -19.20 18.25 -19.53
N ASP A 367 -20.28 17.78 -20.15
CA ASP A 367 -20.21 17.06 -21.43
C ASP A 367 -19.65 17.93 -22.57
N ALA A 368 -19.90 19.24 -22.53
CA ALA A 368 -19.32 20.21 -23.46
C ALA A 368 -17.83 20.50 -23.24
N LYS A 369 -17.34 20.34 -22.00
CA LYS A 369 -15.92 20.57 -21.64
C LYS A 369 -15.07 19.30 -21.70
N TRP A 370 -15.69 18.11 -21.63
CA TRP A 370 -15.01 16.84 -21.65
C TRP A 370 -14.13 16.59 -22.89
N PRO A 371 -14.58 16.91 -24.12
CA PRO A 371 -13.76 16.74 -25.33
C PRO A 371 -12.47 17.57 -25.34
N ALA A 372 -12.43 18.70 -24.62
CA ALA A 372 -11.24 19.54 -24.53
C ALA A 372 -10.19 19.05 -23.52
N LEU A 373 -10.49 17.98 -22.78
CA LEU A 373 -9.58 17.32 -21.84
C LEU A 373 -9.03 16.00 -22.40
N GLU A 374 -9.56 15.51 -23.53
CA GLU A 374 -9.07 14.31 -24.25
C GLU A 374 -8.06 14.63 -25.36
N GLU A 375 -7.83 15.92 -25.71
CA GLU A 375 -6.72 16.41 -26.54
C GLU A 375 -5.49 16.73 -25.66
#